data_2aed84b14edc9f10684307eabe8ce2d0
#
_entry.id   2aed84b14edc9f10684307eabe8ce2d0
#
_cell.length_a   1.000
_cell.length_b   1.000
_cell.length_c   1.000
_cell.angle_alpha   90.00
_cell.angle_beta   90.00
_cell.angle_gamma   90.00
#
_symmetry.space_group_name_H-M   'P 1'
#
loop_
_entity.id
_entity.type
_entity.pdbx_description
1 polymer ?
#
loop_
_entity_poly.entity_id
_entity_poly.type
_entity_poly.pdbx_seq_one_letter_code
_entity_poly.pdbx_strand_id
1 'polypeptide(L)'
;MIAFKPIDLSDKETVQKYTLCSPRRNCDLSFVNLYSWRFLYQTEIAEMNGFLLFRFYADGQLAYMMPVGEGSDIRPVIEALMEDAKSQGAPFRLLGVCANMRAELENAFPDRFNFVSDRDYADYIYLRSDLSTLKGKKFQPKRNHLNKFRSNYPNYTYKPLTSDLIPACLELETQWCRANNCAENQALENERRSMTAALQHLEQLDVIGGVLYVEDEIVAFTFGAPNNQTTFDTCVEKANTAVEGAYAMINYEFANHIPSQYIYINREEDLGLEGLRKAKLSYQPEVILEKYMAELK
;
A
#
# COMPACT_ATOMS: atom_id res chain seq x y z
N MET A 1 23.26 -15.56 14.10
CA MET A 1 22.01 -15.97 13.43
C MET A 1 20.93 -14.97 13.81
N ILE A 2 20.20 -14.40 12.86
CA ILE A 2 19.12 -13.43 13.11
C ILE A 2 17.90 -14.19 13.65
N ALA A 3 17.31 -13.69 14.75
CA ALA A 3 16.13 -14.30 15.35
C ALA A 3 14.85 -13.72 14.75
N PHE A 4 14.51 -14.13 13.54
CA PHE A 4 13.25 -13.77 12.91
C PHE A 4 12.05 -14.43 13.62
N LYS A 5 10.94 -13.67 13.71
CA LYS A 5 9.64 -14.17 14.18
C LYS A 5 8.53 -13.72 13.25
N PRO A 6 7.45 -14.50 13.08
CA PRO A 6 6.28 -14.07 12.34
C PRO A 6 5.73 -12.75 12.86
N ILE A 7 5.31 -11.87 11.95
CA ILE A 7 4.69 -10.59 12.29
C ILE A 7 3.26 -10.80 12.82
N ASP A 8 2.90 -10.09 13.88
CA ASP A 8 1.56 -10.12 14.46
C ASP A 8 1.11 -8.71 14.87
N LEU A 9 -0.17 -8.55 15.27
CA LEU A 9 -0.74 -7.27 15.72
C LEU A 9 0.03 -6.64 16.88
N SER A 10 0.53 -7.46 17.80
CA SER A 10 1.35 -7.00 18.92
C SER A 10 2.66 -6.33 18.51
N ASP A 11 3.10 -6.49 17.27
CA ASP A 11 4.34 -5.91 16.75
C ASP A 11 4.15 -4.50 16.19
N LYS A 12 2.91 -3.99 16.12
CA LYS A 12 2.60 -2.69 15.52
C LYS A 12 3.48 -1.57 16.06
N GLU A 13 3.56 -1.41 17.37
CA GLU A 13 4.37 -0.34 17.98
C GLU A 13 5.85 -0.48 17.64
N THR A 14 6.38 -1.70 17.66
CA THR A 14 7.77 -1.98 17.28
C THR A 14 8.03 -1.61 15.82
N VAL A 15 7.16 -2.06 14.91
CA VAL A 15 7.31 -1.77 13.47
C VAL A 15 7.17 -0.28 13.20
N GLN A 16 6.13 0.36 13.73
CA GLN A 16 5.85 1.77 13.50
C GLN A 16 6.92 2.71 14.08
N LYS A 17 7.60 2.32 15.15
CA LYS A 17 8.78 3.05 15.66
C LYS A 17 9.82 3.28 14.57
N TYR A 18 10.01 2.35 13.65
CA TYR A 18 10.96 2.44 12.56
C TYR A 18 10.33 3.01 11.29
N THR A 19 9.17 2.53 10.90
CA THR A 19 8.57 2.87 9.60
C THR A 19 7.99 4.28 9.57
N LEU A 20 7.33 4.73 10.64
CA LEU A 20 6.74 6.08 10.68
C LEU A 20 7.78 7.20 10.67
N CYS A 21 8.96 6.98 11.25
CA CYS A 21 10.06 7.95 11.22
C CYS A 21 10.87 7.91 9.92
N SER A 22 10.69 6.87 9.11
CA SER A 22 11.43 6.71 7.86
C SER A 22 10.90 7.68 6.78
N PRO A 23 11.80 8.29 5.97
CA PRO A 23 11.38 9.08 4.81
C PRO A 23 10.90 8.24 3.63
N ARG A 24 10.96 6.92 3.73
CA ARG A 24 10.55 5.97 2.69
C ARG A 24 9.03 6.00 2.52
N ARG A 25 8.57 5.96 1.26
CA ARG A 25 7.16 6.15 0.92
C ARG A 25 6.52 4.94 0.24
N ASN A 26 7.28 3.87 0.01
CA ASN A 26 6.75 2.65 -0.60
C ASN A 26 5.71 2.00 0.31
N CYS A 27 4.60 1.55 -0.28
CA CYS A 27 3.44 0.98 0.43
C CYS A 27 3.79 -0.30 1.22
N ASP A 28 4.85 -1.01 0.81
CA ASP A 28 5.34 -2.22 1.47
C ASP A 28 5.67 -2.03 2.96
N LEU A 29 5.91 -0.79 3.41
CA LEU A 29 6.27 -0.46 4.80
C LEU A 29 5.06 -0.05 5.65
N SER A 30 3.87 0.07 5.08
CA SER A 30 2.64 0.28 5.82
C SER A 30 2.35 -0.92 6.72
N PHE A 31 2.12 -0.70 8.03
CA PHE A 31 1.86 -1.82 8.95
C PHE A 31 0.59 -2.59 8.57
N VAL A 32 -0.40 -1.89 8.01
CA VAL A 32 -1.61 -2.56 7.49
C VAL A 32 -1.26 -3.57 6.41
N ASN A 33 -0.40 -3.21 5.45
CA ASN A 33 0.03 -4.12 4.39
C ASN A 33 0.88 -5.26 4.94
N LEU A 34 1.89 -4.96 5.78
CA LEU A 34 2.73 -5.97 6.41
C LEU A 34 1.89 -7.02 7.16
N TYR A 35 0.85 -6.58 7.89
CA TYR A 35 -0.01 -7.46 8.66
C TYR A 35 -1.04 -8.18 7.79
N SER A 36 -1.78 -7.45 6.95
CA SER A 36 -2.92 -8.02 6.20
C SER A 36 -2.49 -9.02 5.13
N TRP A 37 -1.31 -8.85 4.54
CA TRP A 37 -0.74 -9.75 3.53
C TRP A 37 0.18 -10.85 4.09
N ARG A 38 0.40 -10.90 5.43
CA ARG A 38 1.30 -11.88 6.07
C ARG A 38 0.95 -13.33 5.76
N PHE A 39 -0.32 -13.63 5.50
CA PHE A 39 -0.75 -14.98 5.15
C PHE A 39 -0.18 -15.46 3.81
N LEU A 40 0.06 -14.53 2.88
CA LEU A 40 0.61 -14.82 1.55
C LEU A 40 2.14 -14.80 1.58
N TYR A 41 2.69 -13.74 2.16
CA TYR A 41 4.13 -13.50 2.16
C TYR A 41 4.88 -14.15 3.33
N GLN A 42 4.18 -14.73 4.30
CA GLN A 42 4.78 -15.32 5.51
C GLN A 42 5.78 -14.36 6.18
N THR A 43 5.39 -13.08 6.26
CA THR A 43 6.26 -12.00 6.71
C THR A 43 6.76 -12.22 8.13
N GLU A 44 8.07 -12.13 8.31
CA GLU A 44 8.77 -12.23 9.59
C GLU A 44 9.58 -10.96 9.82
N ILE A 45 9.79 -10.62 11.09
CA ILE A 45 10.54 -9.44 11.53
C ILE A 45 11.64 -9.80 12.52
N ALA A 46 12.69 -9.00 12.54
CA ALA A 46 13.75 -9.02 13.56
C ALA A 46 14.32 -7.62 13.73
N GLU A 47 14.96 -7.36 14.87
CA GLU A 47 15.71 -6.13 15.10
C GLU A 47 17.20 -6.45 15.20
N MET A 48 18.05 -5.65 14.55
CA MET A 48 19.51 -5.78 14.60
C MET A 48 20.19 -4.43 14.40
N ASN A 49 21.10 -4.07 15.29
CA ASN A 49 21.97 -2.88 15.17
C ASN A 49 21.21 -1.57 14.89
N GLY A 50 20.03 -1.39 15.49
CA GLY A 50 19.19 -0.20 15.28
C GLY A 50 18.38 -0.21 14.00
N PHE A 51 18.27 -1.35 13.32
CA PHE A 51 17.43 -1.56 12.16
C PHE A 51 16.34 -2.60 12.43
N LEU A 52 15.18 -2.37 11.85
CA LEU A 52 14.12 -3.36 11.67
C LEU A 52 14.35 -4.09 10.35
N LEU A 53 14.29 -5.40 10.40
CA LEU A 53 14.51 -6.31 9.29
C LEU A 53 13.21 -7.04 8.95
N PHE A 54 12.97 -7.24 7.65
CA PHE A 54 11.85 -8.02 7.15
C PHE A 54 12.37 -9.16 6.28
N ARG A 55 11.85 -10.36 6.54
CA ARG A 55 12.04 -11.57 5.74
C ARG A 55 10.68 -12.08 5.30
N PHE A 56 10.55 -12.49 4.05
CA PHE A 56 9.27 -12.93 3.50
C PHE A 56 9.47 -13.79 2.25
N TYR A 57 8.38 -14.36 1.75
CA TYR A 57 8.39 -15.14 0.51
C TYR A 57 7.56 -14.40 -0.56
N ALA A 58 8.17 -14.15 -1.72
CA ALA A 58 7.51 -13.64 -2.91
C ALA A 58 7.61 -14.69 -4.02
N ASP A 59 6.47 -15.11 -4.57
CA ASP A 59 6.37 -16.20 -5.54
C ASP A 59 7.07 -17.49 -5.10
N GLY A 60 6.92 -17.81 -3.81
CA GLY A 60 7.54 -18.97 -3.20
C GLY A 60 9.06 -18.87 -2.99
N GLN A 61 9.66 -17.72 -3.25
CA GLN A 61 11.09 -17.48 -3.11
C GLN A 61 11.39 -16.54 -1.95
N LEU A 62 12.40 -16.89 -1.15
CA LEU A 62 12.87 -16.10 -0.02
C LEU A 62 13.36 -14.71 -0.49
N ALA A 63 12.93 -13.68 0.22
CA ALA A 63 13.34 -12.31 -0.03
C ALA A 63 13.38 -11.50 1.29
N TYR A 64 14.02 -10.35 1.22
CA TYR A 64 14.12 -9.38 2.32
C TYR A 64 13.74 -7.99 1.82
N MET A 65 13.31 -7.12 2.72
CA MET A 65 13.27 -5.68 2.44
C MET A 65 14.58 -5.03 2.83
N MET A 66 14.84 -3.85 2.28
CA MET A 66 15.94 -3.01 2.73
C MET A 66 15.73 -2.66 4.21
N PRO A 67 16.71 -2.90 5.12
CA PRO A 67 16.58 -2.62 6.55
C PRO A 67 16.10 -1.19 6.82
N VAL A 68 15.20 -1.01 7.77
CA VAL A 68 14.60 0.29 8.12
C VAL A 68 15.07 0.72 9.49
N GLY A 69 15.69 1.89 9.61
CA GLY A 69 16.17 2.41 10.88
C GLY A 69 17.28 3.44 10.74
N GLU A 70 17.83 3.87 11.87
CA GLU A 70 18.86 4.90 11.98
C GLU A 70 20.19 4.31 12.51
N GLY A 71 20.46 3.04 12.24
CA GLY A 71 21.74 2.42 12.56
C GLY A 71 22.91 3.10 11.83
N SER A 72 24.08 3.13 12.46
CA SER A 72 25.25 3.84 11.94
C SER A 72 25.90 3.20 10.70
N ASP A 73 25.74 1.90 10.50
CA ASP A 73 26.31 1.15 9.38
C ASP A 73 25.39 0.00 8.97
N ILE A 74 24.94 0.04 7.73
CA ILE A 74 24.06 -0.98 7.16
C ILE A 74 24.81 -2.26 6.74
N ARG A 75 26.12 -2.19 6.50
CA ARG A 75 26.92 -3.31 5.95
C ARG A 75 26.83 -4.58 6.79
N PRO A 76 27.09 -4.57 8.12
CA PRO A 76 27.01 -5.78 8.91
C PRO A 76 25.59 -6.37 8.95
N VAL A 77 24.56 -5.53 8.75
CA VAL A 77 23.15 -5.98 8.71
C VAL A 77 22.86 -6.69 7.39
N ILE A 78 23.26 -6.11 6.25
CA ILE A 78 23.11 -6.73 4.93
C ILE A 78 23.93 -8.03 4.85
N GLU A 79 25.17 -8.06 5.37
CA GLU A 79 25.97 -9.29 5.44
C GLU A 79 25.29 -10.38 6.26
N ALA A 80 24.66 -10.02 7.39
CA ALA A 80 23.92 -10.97 8.22
C ALA A 80 22.66 -11.52 7.48
N LEU A 81 21.97 -10.69 6.68
CA LEU A 81 20.86 -11.13 5.83
C LEU A 81 21.35 -12.05 4.70
N MET A 82 22.51 -11.77 4.10
CA MET A 82 23.12 -12.66 3.10
C MET A 82 23.44 -14.04 3.70
N GLU A 83 23.98 -14.08 4.92
CA GLU A 83 24.29 -15.35 5.61
C GLU A 83 23.00 -16.07 6.03
N ASP A 84 21.93 -15.35 6.42
CA ASP A 84 20.62 -15.93 6.68
C ASP A 84 20.07 -16.60 5.41
N ALA A 85 20.06 -15.92 4.26
CA ALA A 85 19.62 -16.48 2.99
C ALA A 85 20.41 -17.76 2.62
N LYS A 86 21.73 -17.71 2.76
CA LYS A 86 22.61 -18.86 2.51
C LYS A 86 22.30 -20.03 3.45
N SER A 87 22.02 -19.77 4.72
CA SER A 87 21.64 -20.78 5.69
C SER A 87 20.31 -21.47 5.37
N GLN A 88 19.40 -20.75 4.68
CA GLN A 88 18.13 -21.25 4.15
C GLN A 88 18.29 -21.94 2.77
N GLY A 89 19.50 -21.99 2.22
CA GLY A 89 19.74 -22.55 0.90
C GLY A 89 19.15 -21.74 -0.25
N ALA A 90 18.91 -20.44 -0.04
CA ALA A 90 18.27 -19.55 -1.00
C ALA A 90 19.23 -18.45 -1.50
N PRO A 91 19.03 -17.94 -2.73
CA PRO A 91 19.73 -16.76 -3.20
C PRO A 91 19.31 -15.53 -2.37
N PHE A 92 20.25 -14.63 -2.12
CA PHE A 92 19.94 -13.37 -1.44
C PHE A 92 19.29 -12.38 -2.40
N ARG A 93 18.11 -11.85 -2.02
CA ARG A 93 17.36 -10.85 -2.78
C ARG A 93 16.76 -9.81 -1.87
N LEU A 94 16.88 -8.54 -2.26
CA LEU A 94 16.12 -7.43 -1.67
C LEU A 94 15.02 -7.01 -2.65
N LEU A 95 13.79 -6.88 -2.17
CA LEU A 95 12.65 -6.36 -2.93
C LEU A 95 12.21 -5.00 -2.39
N GLY A 96 11.49 -4.22 -3.20
CA GLY A 96 11.00 -2.91 -2.83
C GLY A 96 12.11 -1.86 -2.64
N VAL A 97 13.25 -2.05 -3.26
CA VAL A 97 14.40 -1.13 -3.17
C VAL A 97 14.13 0.11 -4.01
N CYS A 98 13.90 1.27 -3.38
CA CYS A 98 13.74 2.55 -4.07
C CYS A 98 15.10 3.22 -4.38
N ALA A 99 15.10 4.26 -5.22
CA ALA A 99 16.34 4.90 -5.71
C ALA A 99 17.32 5.33 -4.61
N ASN A 100 16.84 5.89 -3.50
CA ASN A 100 17.69 6.28 -2.37
C ASN A 100 18.29 5.08 -1.63
N MET A 101 17.50 3.99 -1.49
CA MET A 101 17.98 2.73 -0.89
C MET A 101 18.99 2.05 -1.80
N ARG A 102 18.77 2.10 -3.13
CA ARG A 102 19.73 1.62 -4.12
C ARG A 102 21.08 2.37 -3.97
N ALA A 103 21.05 3.70 -3.89
CA ALA A 103 22.27 4.49 -3.69
C ALA A 103 22.98 4.14 -2.38
N GLU A 104 22.25 3.92 -1.29
CA GLU A 104 22.81 3.46 -0.01
C GLU A 104 23.48 2.09 -0.15
N LEU A 105 22.81 1.15 -0.81
CA LEU A 105 23.33 -0.21 -1.04
C LEU A 105 24.56 -0.20 -1.96
N GLU A 106 24.56 0.59 -3.03
CA GLU A 106 25.70 0.74 -3.94
C GLU A 106 26.92 1.38 -3.26
N ASN A 107 26.68 2.34 -2.34
CA ASN A 107 27.75 2.94 -1.54
C ASN A 107 28.35 1.95 -0.51
N ALA A 108 27.49 1.13 0.12
CA ALA A 108 27.94 0.14 1.09
C ALA A 108 28.66 -1.06 0.42
N PHE A 109 28.23 -1.46 -0.76
CA PHE A 109 28.69 -2.63 -1.50
C PHE A 109 28.91 -2.30 -2.99
N PRO A 110 29.96 -1.57 -3.35
CA PRO A 110 30.21 -1.21 -4.75
C PRO A 110 30.26 -2.43 -5.66
N ASP A 111 29.56 -2.36 -6.77
CA ASP A 111 29.54 -3.40 -7.81
C ASP A 111 29.06 -4.81 -7.39
N ARG A 112 28.43 -4.96 -6.24
CA ARG A 112 27.99 -6.27 -5.70
C ARG A 112 26.60 -6.69 -6.17
N PHE A 113 25.74 -5.76 -6.60
CA PHE A 113 24.34 -6.02 -6.91
C PHE A 113 23.97 -5.71 -8.35
N ASN A 114 23.08 -6.54 -8.90
CA ASN A 114 22.29 -6.22 -10.06
C ASN A 114 20.95 -5.65 -9.60
N PHE A 115 20.44 -4.62 -10.28
CA PHE A 115 19.16 -4.01 -9.98
C PHE A 115 18.23 -4.16 -11.19
N VAL A 116 17.07 -4.75 -10.96
CA VAL A 116 16.02 -4.91 -11.97
C VAL A 116 14.76 -4.26 -11.45
N SER A 117 14.13 -3.41 -12.24
CA SER A 117 12.81 -2.83 -11.89
C SER A 117 11.74 -3.36 -12.83
N ASP A 118 10.54 -3.50 -12.29
CA ASP A 118 9.35 -3.77 -13.06
C ASP A 118 8.36 -2.63 -12.83
N ARG A 119 7.92 -2.01 -13.91
CA ARG A 119 7.00 -0.87 -13.89
C ARG A 119 5.65 -1.21 -13.24
N ASP A 120 5.27 -2.48 -13.27
CA ASP A 120 4.00 -2.97 -12.76
C ASP A 120 3.90 -2.85 -11.23
N TYR A 121 5.05 -2.87 -10.54
CA TYR A 121 5.18 -2.74 -9.08
C TYR A 121 5.56 -1.33 -8.61
N ALA A 122 5.53 -0.31 -9.47
CA ALA A 122 5.82 1.06 -9.05
C ALA A 122 4.61 1.68 -8.35
N ASP A 123 4.84 2.34 -7.18
CA ASP A 123 3.79 3.03 -6.45
C ASP A 123 3.43 4.37 -7.09
N TYR A 124 2.16 4.72 -6.98
CA TYR A 124 1.62 6.00 -7.42
C TYR A 124 1.43 6.94 -6.23
N ILE A 125 2.28 7.94 -6.11
CA ILE A 125 2.25 8.92 -5.03
C ILE A 125 1.71 10.25 -5.53
N TYR A 126 0.73 10.78 -4.84
CA TYR A 126 0.05 12.03 -5.18
C TYR A 126 0.23 13.07 -4.08
N LEU A 127 0.15 14.35 -4.43
CA LEU A 127 -0.08 15.38 -3.44
C LEU A 127 -1.53 15.28 -2.92
N ARG A 128 -1.71 15.20 -1.60
CA ARG A 128 -3.05 15.22 -0.99
C ARG A 128 -3.85 16.45 -1.44
N SER A 129 -3.19 17.61 -1.54
CA SER A 129 -3.81 18.86 -2.02
C SER A 129 -4.34 18.75 -3.45
N ASP A 130 -3.70 17.97 -4.32
CA ASP A 130 -4.16 17.77 -5.70
C ASP A 130 -5.42 16.87 -5.71
N LEU A 131 -5.43 15.78 -4.97
CA LEU A 131 -6.58 14.86 -4.91
C LEU A 131 -7.78 15.49 -4.19
N SER A 132 -7.54 16.26 -3.12
CA SER A 132 -8.61 16.88 -2.32
C SER A 132 -9.23 18.11 -2.96
N THR A 133 -8.55 18.80 -3.91
CA THR A 133 -9.07 20.00 -4.53
C THR A 133 -9.35 19.83 -6.01
N LEU A 134 -8.63 18.96 -6.69
CA LEU A 134 -8.62 18.77 -8.14
C LEU A 134 -8.48 20.11 -8.91
N LYS A 135 -7.69 21.05 -8.38
CA LYS A 135 -7.48 22.36 -8.97
C LYS A 135 -6.65 22.31 -10.25
N GLY A 136 -6.92 23.23 -11.15
CA GLY A 136 -6.15 23.39 -12.40
C GLY A 136 -6.74 22.63 -13.58
N LYS A 137 -6.22 22.99 -14.77
CA LYS A 137 -6.73 22.48 -16.06
C LYS A 137 -6.50 20.98 -16.21
N LYS A 138 -5.39 20.46 -15.66
CA LYS A 138 -5.04 19.02 -15.72
C LYS A 138 -6.10 18.11 -15.09
N PHE A 139 -6.86 18.60 -14.10
CA PHE A 139 -7.90 17.84 -13.41
C PHE A 139 -9.33 18.13 -13.90
N GLN A 140 -9.51 18.88 -14.97
CA GLN A 140 -10.85 19.17 -15.51
C GLN A 140 -11.68 17.90 -15.80
N PRO A 141 -11.11 16.83 -16.39
CA PRO A 141 -11.88 15.59 -16.60
C PRO A 141 -12.37 14.98 -15.29
N LYS A 142 -11.57 15.03 -14.21
CA LYS A 142 -11.96 14.49 -12.88
C LYS A 142 -13.09 15.32 -12.27
N ARG A 143 -13.01 16.65 -12.34
CA ARG A 143 -14.11 17.51 -11.89
C ARG A 143 -15.40 17.26 -12.66
N ASN A 144 -15.33 16.97 -13.96
CA ASN A 144 -16.49 16.61 -14.75
C ASN A 144 -17.17 15.34 -14.24
N HIS A 145 -16.38 14.30 -13.86
CA HIS A 145 -16.92 13.09 -13.23
C HIS A 145 -17.61 13.39 -11.89
N LEU A 146 -16.99 14.22 -11.03
CA LEU A 146 -17.59 14.64 -9.77
C LEU A 146 -18.89 15.41 -9.97
N ASN A 147 -18.90 16.37 -10.91
CA ASN A 147 -20.09 17.17 -11.19
C ASN A 147 -21.23 16.29 -11.73
N LYS A 148 -20.91 15.32 -12.60
CA LYS A 148 -21.90 14.37 -13.11
C LYS A 148 -22.46 13.50 -11.98
N PHE A 149 -21.61 12.96 -11.11
CA PHE A 149 -22.04 12.21 -9.94
C PHE A 149 -22.98 13.04 -9.06
N ARG A 150 -22.60 14.28 -8.69
CA ARG A 150 -23.42 15.16 -7.87
C ARG A 150 -24.76 15.52 -8.53
N SER A 151 -24.78 15.65 -9.84
CA SER A 151 -26.01 15.89 -10.60
C SER A 151 -26.95 14.69 -10.58
N ASN A 152 -26.39 13.48 -10.71
CA ASN A 152 -27.19 12.24 -10.72
C ASN A 152 -27.66 11.84 -9.31
N TYR A 153 -26.83 12.15 -8.28
CA TYR A 153 -27.03 11.72 -6.89
C TYR A 153 -26.89 12.90 -5.92
N PRO A 154 -27.81 13.91 -5.97
CA PRO A 154 -27.68 15.13 -5.19
C PRO A 154 -27.70 14.94 -3.69
N ASN A 155 -28.27 13.83 -3.21
CA ASN A 155 -28.42 13.50 -1.79
C ASN A 155 -27.38 12.48 -1.30
N TYR A 156 -26.28 12.26 -2.06
CA TYR A 156 -25.22 11.38 -1.60
C TYR A 156 -24.65 11.86 -0.27
N THR A 157 -24.17 10.94 0.54
CA THR A 157 -23.46 11.27 1.78
C THR A 157 -22.16 10.46 1.89
N TYR A 158 -21.15 11.11 2.48
CA TYR A 158 -19.92 10.45 2.90
C TYR A 158 -19.94 10.29 4.43
N LYS A 159 -19.57 9.11 4.92
CA LYS A 159 -19.42 8.85 6.35
C LYS A 159 -18.08 8.18 6.64
N PRO A 160 -17.48 8.42 7.81
CA PRO A 160 -16.33 7.62 8.24
C PRO A 160 -16.68 6.13 8.28
N LEU A 161 -15.71 5.29 7.93
CA LEU A 161 -15.84 3.84 8.08
C LEU A 161 -15.72 3.47 9.55
N THR A 162 -16.71 2.77 10.06
CA THR A 162 -16.78 2.27 11.44
C THR A 162 -17.02 0.76 11.44
N SER A 163 -16.75 0.09 12.56
CA SER A 163 -16.83 -1.37 12.67
C SER A 163 -18.21 -1.94 12.36
N ASP A 164 -19.27 -1.22 12.64
CA ASP A 164 -20.66 -1.60 12.33
C ASP A 164 -20.97 -1.59 10.81
N LEU A 165 -20.21 -0.85 10.01
CA LEU A 165 -20.37 -0.77 8.55
C LEU A 165 -19.61 -1.88 7.80
N ILE A 166 -18.70 -2.59 8.46
CA ILE A 166 -17.89 -3.65 7.84
C ILE A 166 -18.74 -4.71 7.11
N PRO A 167 -19.84 -5.23 7.68
CA PRO A 167 -20.67 -6.21 6.98
C PRO A 167 -21.22 -5.70 5.63
N ALA A 168 -21.64 -4.43 5.58
CA ALA A 168 -22.16 -3.82 4.35
C ALA A 168 -21.03 -3.55 3.33
N CYS A 169 -19.84 -3.18 3.76
CA CYS A 169 -18.67 -3.06 2.88
C CYS A 169 -18.26 -4.41 2.28
N LEU A 170 -18.30 -5.49 3.07
CA LEU A 170 -18.01 -6.85 2.59
C LEU A 170 -19.10 -7.38 1.62
N GLU A 171 -20.35 -6.95 1.80
CA GLU A 171 -21.41 -7.28 0.82
C GLU A 171 -21.17 -6.54 -0.51
N LEU A 172 -20.82 -5.25 -0.48
CA LEU A 172 -20.43 -4.51 -1.69
C LEU A 172 -19.23 -5.18 -2.40
N GLU A 173 -18.22 -5.60 -1.64
CA GLU A 173 -17.07 -6.33 -2.19
C GLU A 173 -17.48 -7.66 -2.81
N THR A 174 -18.40 -8.39 -2.18
CA THR A 174 -18.94 -9.65 -2.72
C THR A 174 -19.63 -9.42 -4.07
N GLN A 175 -20.40 -8.34 -4.20
CA GLN A 175 -21.03 -7.94 -5.46
C GLN A 175 -19.99 -7.55 -6.51
N TRP A 176 -18.97 -6.77 -6.10
CA TRP A 176 -17.86 -6.39 -6.95
C TRP A 176 -17.08 -7.62 -7.44
N CYS A 177 -16.80 -8.56 -6.56
CA CYS A 177 -16.13 -9.81 -6.87
C CYS A 177 -16.90 -10.67 -7.87
N ARG A 178 -18.23 -10.78 -7.74
CA ARG A 178 -19.07 -11.48 -8.72
C ARG A 178 -18.99 -10.83 -10.10
N ALA A 179 -19.00 -9.50 -10.16
CA ALA A 179 -18.89 -8.75 -11.41
C ALA A 179 -17.51 -8.86 -12.09
N ASN A 180 -16.45 -9.18 -11.32
CA ASN A 180 -15.07 -9.27 -11.79
C ASN A 180 -14.49 -10.69 -11.78
N ASN A 181 -15.32 -11.74 -11.58
CA ASN A 181 -14.91 -13.15 -11.58
C ASN A 181 -13.77 -13.47 -10.61
N CYS A 182 -13.79 -12.91 -9.37
CA CYS A 182 -12.72 -13.10 -8.39
C CYS A 182 -12.42 -14.58 -8.12
N ALA A 183 -13.44 -15.46 -8.11
CA ALA A 183 -13.25 -16.88 -7.84
C ALA A 183 -12.34 -17.60 -8.85
N GLU A 184 -12.16 -17.02 -10.03
CA GLU A 184 -11.27 -17.52 -11.08
C GLU A 184 -9.91 -16.82 -11.10
N ASN A 185 -9.70 -15.84 -10.19
CA ASN A 185 -8.49 -15.02 -10.13
C ASN A 185 -7.91 -15.03 -8.71
N GLN A 186 -6.84 -15.80 -8.52
CA GLN A 186 -6.18 -15.95 -7.23
C GLN A 186 -5.68 -14.62 -6.64
N ALA A 187 -5.24 -13.68 -7.48
CA ALA A 187 -4.76 -12.38 -7.01
C ALA A 187 -5.91 -11.56 -6.40
N LEU A 188 -7.09 -11.55 -7.00
CA LEU A 188 -8.28 -10.88 -6.46
C LEU A 188 -8.79 -11.56 -5.19
N GLU A 189 -8.70 -12.89 -5.09
CA GLU A 189 -9.07 -13.61 -3.86
C GLU A 189 -8.08 -13.30 -2.72
N ASN A 190 -6.79 -13.20 -3.01
CA ASN A 190 -5.78 -12.76 -2.05
C ASN A 190 -6.02 -11.31 -1.59
N GLU A 191 -6.34 -10.40 -2.51
CA GLU A 191 -6.71 -9.02 -2.17
C GLU A 191 -7.93 -8.98 -1.23
N ARG A 192 -8.98 -9.74 -1.55
CA ARG A 192 -10.17 -9.86 -0.71
C ARG A 192 -9.84 -10.37 0.70
N ARG A 193 -8.98 -11.39 0.79
CA ARG A 193 -8.54 -11.94 2.07
C ARG A 193 -7.74 -10.91 2.88
N SER A 194 -6.82 -10.19 2.25
CA SER A 194 -6.06 -9.12 2.88
C SER A 194 -6.97 -7.99 3.36
N MET A 195 -7.85 -7.50 2.50
CA MET A 195 -8.84 -6.47 2.82
C MET A 195 -9.72 -6.89 4.03
N THR A 196 -10.22 -8.13 4.04
CA THR A 196 -11.04 -8.64 5.14
C THR A 196 -10.24 -8.68 6.45
N ALA A 197 -8.98 -9.13 6.42
CA ALA A 197 -8.11 -9.13 7.59
C ALA A 197 -7.87 -7.71 8.13
N ALA A 198 -7.68 -6.72 7.25
CA ALA A 198 -7.54 -5.32 7.66
C ALA A 198 -8.82 -4.77 8.29
N LEU A 199 -9.98 -5.02 7.70
CA LEU A 199 -11.27 -4.57 8.24
C LEU A 199 -11.62 -5.20 9.58
N GLN A 200 -11.33 -6.49 9.78
CA GLN A 200 -11.54 -7.18 11.06
C GLN A 200 -10.73 -6.61 12.22
N HIS A 201 -9.62 -5.93 11.92
CA HIS A 201 -8.73 -5.31 12.91
C HIS A 201 -8.60 -3.79 12.72
N LEU A 202 -9.67 -3.15 12.23
CA LEU A 202 -9.70 -1.74 11.83
C LEU A 202 -9.09 -0.81 12.89
N GLU A 203 -9.51 -0.95 14.15
CA GLU A 203 -9.03 -0.10 15.25
C GLU A 203 -7.58 -0.43 15.63
N GLN A 204 -7.22 -1.72 15.71
CA GLN A 204 -5.88 -2.15 16.09
C GLN A 204 -4.83 -1.76 15.04
N LEU A 205 -5.24 -1.62 13.77
CA LEU A 205 -4.36 -1.26 12.65
C LEU A 205 -4.33 0.25 12.37
N ASP A 206 -5.02 1.10 13.16
CA ASP A 206 -5.18 2.54 12.91
C ASP A 206 -5.74 2.86 11.51
N VAL A 207 -6.60 1.99 11.02
CA VAL A 207 -7.22 2.17 9.70
C VAL A 207 -8.16 3.36 9.74
N ILE A 208 -7.98 4.28 8.82
CA ILE A 208 -8.92 5.37 8.53
C ILE A 208 -9.61 5.02 7.22
N GLY A 209 -10.92 5.10 7.19
CA GLY A 209 -11.68 4.81 5.99
C GLY A 209 -12.95 5.66 5.86
N GLY A 210 -13.61 5.50 4.73
CA GLY A 210 -14.88 6.15 4.46
C GLY A 210 -15.79 5.35 3.55
N VAL A 211 -17.05 5.60 3.67
CA VAL A 211 -18.11 5.00 2.86
C VAL A 211 -18.93 6.09 2.17
N LEU A 212 -19.33 5.81 0.95
CA LEU A 212 -20.18 6.68 0.14
C LEU A 212 -21.57 6.06 0.02
N TYR A 213 -22.58 6.80 0.43
CA TYR A 213 -23.98 6.42 0.30
C TYR A 213 -24.64 7.15 -0.87
N VAL A 214 -25.45 6.42 -1.61
CA VAL A 214 -26.46 6.97 -2.52
C VAL A 214 -27.80 6.41 -2.03
N GLU A 215 -28.70 7.30 -1.67
CA GLU A 215 -29.91 6.96 -0.92
C GLU A 215 -29.54 6.26 0.39
N ASP A 216 -29.99 5.05 0.65
CA ASP A 216 -29.69 4.30 1.87
C ASP A 216 -28.66 3.15 1.61
N GLU A 217 -28.06 3.09 0.42
CA GLU A 217 -27.13 2.02 0.05
C GLU A 217 -25.67 2.51 0.03
N ILE A 218 -24.75 1.69 0.53
CA ILE A 218 -23.30 1.90 0.36
C ILE A 218 -22.94 1.57 -1.09
N VAL A 219 -22.49 2.58 -1.84
CA VAL A 219 -22.08 2.45 -3.24
C VAL A 219 -20.57 2.45 -3.43
N ALA A 220 -19.81 2.88 -2.45
CA ALA A 220 -18.35 2.79 -2.45
C ALA A 220 -17.81 2.81 -1.01
N PHE A 221 -16.64 2.22 -0.84
CA PHE A 221 -15.84 2.39 0.38
C PHE A 221 -14.35 2.42 0.04
N THR A 222 -13.58 3.00 0.94
CA THR A 222 -12.13 3.07 0.87
C THR A 222 -11.55 3.06 2.26
N PHE A 223 -10.31 2.59 2.38
CA PHE A 223 -9.56 2.75 3.61
C PHE A 223 -8.05 2.72 3.35
N GLY A 224 -7.34 3.17 4.35
CA GLY A 224 -5.89 3.18 4.37
C GLY A 224 -5.35 3.45 5.75
N ALA A 225 -4.04 3.62 5.85
CA ALA A 225 -3.35 3.85 7.10
C ALA A 225 -2.10 4.71 6.91
N PRO A 226 -1.49 5.23 8.00
CA PRO A 226 -0.21 5.90 7.93
C PRO A 226 0.88 5.00 7.34
N ASN A 227 1.60 5.48 6.33
CA ASN A 227 2.81 4.84 5.84
C ASN A 227 4.04 5.40 6.55
N ASN A 228 4.10 6.74 6.64
CA ASN A 228 5.05 7.47 7.48
C ASN A 228 4.43 8.78 7.96
N GLN A 229 5.21 9.66 8.64
CA GLN A 229 4.69 10.92 9.19
C GLN A 229 4.08 11.87 8.15
N THR A 230 4.45 11.76 6.87
CA THR A 230 4.03 12.67 5.79
C THR A 230 3.25 12.00 4.68
N THR A 231 3.22 10.67 4.64
CA THR A 231 2.57 9.88 3.59
C THR A 231 1.50 8.98 4.20
N PHE A 232 0.30 9.06 3.66
CA PHE A 232 -0.82 8.18 3.95
C PHE A 232 -0.94 7.16 2.81
N ASP A 233 -1.15 5.89 3.15
CA ASP A 233 -1.33 4.83 2.20
C ASP A 233 -2.81 4.49 2.04
N THR A 234 -3.34 4.52 0.81
CA THR A 234 -4.71 4.10 0.48
C THR A 234 -4.66 2.67 -0.03
N CYS A 235 -4.93 1.74 0.88
CA CYS A 235 -4.78 0.31 0.63
C CYS A 235 -5.91 -0.29 -0.22
N VAL A 236 -7.14 0.20 -0.05
CA VAL A 236 -8.33 -0.33 -0.73
C VAL A 236 -9.25 0.80 -1.17
N GLU A 237 -9.77 0.68 -2.39
CA GLU A 237 -10.83 1.53 -2.93
C GLU A 237 -11.75 0.67 -3.79
N LYS A 238 -12.99 0.49 -3.36
CA LYS A 238 -14.01 -0.32 -4.05
C LYS A 238 -15.28 0.48 -4.27
N ALA A 239 -15.88 0.33 -5.44
CA ALA A 239 -17.15 0.98 -5.77
C ALA A 239 -18.04 0.12 -6.68
N ASN A 240 -19.33 0.29 -6.55
CA ASN A 240 -20.30 -0.25 -7.48
C ASN A 240 -20.14 0.42 -8.85
N THR A 241 -19.72 -0.34 -9.85
CA THR A 241 -19.46 0.16 -11.21
C THR A 241 -20.73 0.61 -11.94
N ALA A 242 -21.92 0.18 -11.49
CA ALA A 242 -23.19 0.65 -12.02
C ALA A 242 -23.51 2.10 -11.58
N VAL A 243 -22.88 2.60 -10.51
CA VAL A 243 -23.04 3.97 -10.02
C VAL A 243 -21.95 4.85 -10.64
N GLU A 244 -22.29 5.52 -11.73
CA GLU A 244 -21.35 6.30 -12.51
C GLU A 244 -20.67 7.39 -11.67
N GLY A 245 -19.34 7.39 -11.63
CA GLY A 245 -18.54 8.37 -10.90
C GLY A 245 -18.29 8.02 -9.43
N ALA A 246 -18.80 6.91 -8.90
CA ALA A 246 -18.61 6.51 -7.51
C ALA A 246 -17.13 6.39 -7.11
N TYR A 247 -16.28 5.78 -7.96
CA TYR A 247 -14.82 5.75 -7.73
C TYR A 247 -14.18 7.14 -7.65
N ALA A 248 -14.58 8.05 -8.53
CA ALA A 248 -14.03 9.41 -8.49
C ALA A 248 -14.49 10.17 -7.23
N MET A 249 -15.73 9.96 -6.83
CA MET A 249 -16.31 10.63 -5.67
C MET A 249 -15.73 10.10 -4.36
N ILE A 250 -15.61 8.78 -4.19
CA ILE A 250 -15.03 8.22 -2.96
C ILE A 250 -13.57 8.64 -2.80
N ASN A 251 -12.78 8.64 -3.89
CA ASN A 251 -11.40 9.12 -3.87
C ASN A 251 -11.31 10.60 -3.45
N TYR A 252 -12.15 11.45 -4.03
CA TYR A 252 -12.20 12.88 -3.70
C TYR A 252 -12.61 13.12 -2.24
N GLU A 253 -13.67 12.49 -1.79
CA GLU A 253 -14.14 12.63 -0.40
C GLU A 253 -13.10 12.11 0.58
N PHE A 254 -12.52 10.94 0.33
CA PHE A 254 -11.50 10.38 1.20
C PHE A 254 -10.26 11.27 1.29
N ALA A 255 -9.74 11.78 0.18
CA ALA A 255 -8.60 12.70 0.18
C ALA A 255 -8.86 13.98 1.01
N ASN A 256 -10.12 14.43 1.12
CA ASN A 256 -10.52 15.54 1.98
C ASN A 256 -10.58 15.16 3.46
N HIS A 257 -10.79 13.87 3.79
CA HIS A 257 -10.91 13.38 5.16
C HIS A 257 -9.61 12.77 5.71
N ILE A 258 -8.61 12.49 4.87
CA ILE A 258 -7.26 12.14 5.32
C ILE A 258 -6.68 13.30 6.12
N PRO A 259 -6.13 13.08 7.34
CA PRO A 259 -5.59 14.13 8.19
C PRO A 259 -4.59 15.03 7.48
N SER A 260 -4.67 16.34 7.75
CA SER A 260 -3.91 17.38 7.01
C SER A 260 -2.40 17.31 7.18
N GLN A 261 -1.91 16.56 8.17
CA GLN A 261 -0.48 16.30 8.37
C GLN A 261 0.15 15.51 7.22
N TYR A 262 -0.64 14.70 6.52
CA TYR A 262 -0.16 13.93 5.38
C TYR A 262 -0.11 14.81 4.14
N ILE A 263 1.08 15.00 3.62
CA ILE A 263 1.35 15.78 2.40
C ILE A 263 1.10 14.92 1.16
N TYR A 264 1.42 13.63 1.25
CA TYR A 264 1.34 12.68 0.18
C TYR A 264 0.32 11.58 0.46
N ILE A 265 -0.29 11.08 -0.61
CA ILE A 265 -1.12 9.89 -0.62
C ILE A 265 -0.47 8.89 -1.57
N ASN A 266 -0.02 7.75 -1.05
CA ASN A 266 0.34 6.58 -1.86
C ASN A 266 -0.96 5.81 -2.17
N ARG A 267 -1.15 5.42 -3.43
CA ARG A 267 -2.27 4.59 -3.88
C ARG A 267 -1.78 3.29 -4.52
N GLU A 268 -0.62 2.83 -4.06
CA GLU A 268 -0.01 1.55 -4.40
C GLU A 268 0.21 1.34 -5.92
N GLU A 269 0.46 0.11 -6.34
CA GLU A 269 0.83 -0.30 -7.68
C GLU A 269 -0.37 -0.42 -8.63
N ASP A 270 -0.11 -0.60 -9.94
CA ASP A 270 -1.12 -0.95 -10.94
C ASP A 270 -1.09 -2.45 -11.34
N LEU A 271 -0.08 -3.19 -10.89
CA LEU A 271 0.10 -4.64 -11.12
C LEU A 271 0.00 -5.05 -12.60
N GLY A 272 0.40 -4.16 -13.53
CA GLY A 272 0.32 -4.40 -14.97
C GLY A 272 -1.09 -4.32 -15.57
N LEU A 273 -2.11 -3.97 -14.77
CA LEU A 273 -3.49 -3.85 -15.23
C LEU A 273 -3.68 -2.52 -15.98
N GLU A 274 -3.81 -2.58 -17.30
CA GLU A 274 -3.87 -1.39 -18.16
C GLU A 274 -4.98 -0.40 -17.74
N GLY A 275 -6.14 -0.90 -17.39
CA GLY A 275 -7.27 -0.09 -16.91
C GLY A 275 -6.94 0.65 -15.62
N LEU A 276 -6.32 -0.05 -14.64
CA LEU A 276 -5.90 0.52 -13.36
C LEU A 276 -4.77 1.54 -13.56
N ARG A 277 -3.78 1.22 -14.40
CA ARG A 277 -2.70 2.13 -14.80
C ARG A 277 -3.24 3.42 -15.37
N LYS A 278 -4.14 3.33 -16.34
CA LYS A 278 -4.81 4.49 -16.96
C LYS A 278 -5.58 5.32 -15.92
N ALA A 279 -6.31 4.65 -15.03
CA ALA A 279 -7.04 5.32 -13.95
C ALA A 279 -6.09 6.06 -13.01
N LYS A 280 -5.02 5.43 -12.53
CA LYS A 280 -4.03 6.04 -11.63
C LYS A 280 -3.29 7.21 -12.30
N LEU A 281 -2.79 7.05 -13.53
CA LEU A 281 -2.14 8.14 -14.28
C LEU A 281 -3.06 9.34 -14.54
N SER A 282 -4.36 9.12 -14.69
CA SER A 282 -5.33 10.19 -14.92
C SER A 282 -5.48 11.18 -13.74
N TYR A 283 -4.99 10.81 -12.55
CA TYR A 283 -4.90 11.67 -11.37
C TYR A 283 -3.57 12.43 -11.26
N GLN A 284 -2.69 12.33 -12.27
CA GLN A 284 -1.43 13.09 -12.37
C GLN A 284 -0.56 12.90 -11.12
N PRO A 285 -0.01 11.70 -10.89
CA PRO A 285 0.83 11.44 -9.72
C PRO A 285 2.02 12.41 -9.68
N GLU A 286 2.37 12.86 -8.50
CA GLU A 286 3.57 13.66 -8.23
C GLU A 286 4.83 12.83 -8.43
N VAL A 287 4.79 11.57 -7.99
CA VAL A 287 5.88 10.61 -8.14
C VAL A 287 5.32 9.26 -8.57
N ILE A 288 5.97 8.64 -9.54
CA ILE A 288 5.88 7.20 -9.78
C ILE A 288 7.12 6.62 -9.12
N LEU A 289 6.94 6.00 -7.96
CA LEU A 289 8.02 5.49 -7.13
C LEU A 289 8.46 4.12 -7.66
N GLU A 290 9.53 4.13 -8.43
CA GLU A 290 10.13 2.90 -8.96
C GLU A 290 10.72 2.05 -7.82
N LYS A 291 10.47 0.75 -7.90
CA LYS A 291 10.97 -0.26 -6.97
C LYS A 291 11.84 -1.27 -7.74
N TYR A 292 13.01 -1.56 -7.17
CA TYR A 292 13.96 -2.50 -7.75
C TYR A 292 14.01 -3.78 -6.91
N MET A 293 14.27 -4.87 -7.58
CA MET A 293 14.85 -6.06 -7.00
C MET A 293 16.37 -5.92 -7.08
N ALA A 294 17.06 -6.13 -5.96
CA ALA A 294 18.52 -6.20 -5.92
C ALA A 294 18.97 -7.63 -5.61
N GLU A 295 19.79 -8.19 -6.49
CA GLU A 295 20.34 -9.54 -6.40
C GLU A 295 21.87 -9.49 -6.44
N LEU A 296 22.55 -10.43 -5.78
CA LEU A 296 24.00 -10.56 -5.86
C LEU A 296 24.43 -10.90 -7.30
N LYS A 297 25.54 -10.27 -7.74
CA LYS A 297 26.19 -10.60 -9.01
C LYS A 297 26.85 -11.97 -8.98
#